data_781ed2a36c2b1b59265894b32b567b84
#
_entry.id   781ed2a36c2b1b59265894b32b567b84
#
_cell.length_a   1.000
_cell.length_b   1.000
_cell.length_c   1.000
_cell.angle_alpha   90.00
_cell.angle_beta   90.00
_cell.angle_gamma   90.00
#
_symmetry.space_group_name_H-M   'P 1'
#
loop_
_entity.id
_entity.type
_entity.pdbx_description
1 polymer ?
#
loop_
_entity_poly.entity_id
_entity_poly.type
_entity_poly.pdbx_seq_one_letter_code
_entity_poly.pdbx_strand_id
1 'polypeptide(L)'
;MEKWSKERAWAWYNAHPWIRGCNYMSADCVNRVDQWQALHFEQTLKTTEEELKVMQELGFNSVRIILEYVVWKEEHDGFLERFERYISLLDKYGISAMVVLANDCMPPKTELWKMPYIGEQDYDIGYHGGKKHSQHGAHNGPAPHFYLDNEESASDYFKMVKEIVTLYKDDSRILMWDVFNEPGNSQRSGITLPILKKMFEVVREINPSQPLTCACWCCNKNYEYDMPEDAFAIENSDIITYHNYGRYEEHIRVIKYLKRFERPLINTEWLARCTGNTVFENFPLFYLENIGCYNWGFVAGKYQTYEAHNSLWDWYYSDKSANIDLTKWFHDLYRPSYRPYDPKETELIKRFCDLADKDFCKKNK
;
A
#
# COMPACT_ATOMS: atom_id res chain seq x y z
N MET A 1 -24.29 -4.22 -0.52
CA MET A 1 -24.06 -5.05 -1.74
C MET A 1 -23.33 -6.32 -1.37
N GLU A 2 -23.60 -7.42 -2.07
CA GLU A 2 -22.82 -8.66 -1.92
C GLU A 2 -21.46 -8.56 -2.63
N LYS A 3 -20.53 -9.43 -2.27
CA LYS A 3 -19.26 -9.62 -2.97
C LYS A 3 -19.50 -9.86 -4.47
N TRP A 4 -18.66 -9.31 -5.33
CA TRP A 4 -18.75 -9.53 -6.78
C TRP A 4 -18.60 -11.02 -7.12
N SER A 5 -19.33 -11.47 -8.16
CA SER A 5 -19.06 -12.79 -8.74
C SER A 5 -17.65 -12.86 -9.32
N LYS A 6 -17.12 -14.06 -9.53
CA LYS A 6 -15.80 -14.26 -10.14
C LYS A 6 -15.77 -13.67 -11.56
N GLU A 7 -16.84 -13.84 -12.31
CA GLU A 7 -17.00 -13.34 -13.68
C GLU A 7 -16.93 -11.80 -13.71
N ARG A 8 -17.64 -11.12 -12.80
CA ARG A 8 -17.60 -9.66 -12.68
C ARG A 8 -16.20 -9.18 -12.30
N ALA A 9 -15.55 -9.85 -11.37
CA ALA A 9 -14.20 -9.52 -10.95
C ALA A 9 -13.19 -9.64 -12.10
N TRP A 10 -13.25 -10.72 -12.87
CA TRP A 10 -12.40 -10.92 -14.04
C TRP A 10 -12.75 -9.98 -15.19
N ALA A 11 -14.03 -9.69 -15.44
CA ALA A 11 -14.44 -8.70 -16.44
C ALA A 11 -13.88 -7.33 -16.14
N TRP A 12 -13.98 -6.89 -14.87
CA TRP A 12 -13.40 -5.64 -14.42
C TRP A 12 -11.87 -5.64 -14.58
N TYR A 13 -11.18 -6.67 -14.11
CA TYR A 13 -9.73 -6.76 -14.17
C TYR A 13 -9.20 -6.73 -15.61
N ASN A 14 -9.85 -7.48 -16.50
CA ASN A 14 -9.46 -7.54 -17.91
C ASN A 14 -9.82 -6.29 -18.73
N ALA A 15 -10.72 -5.44 -18.23
CA ALA A 15 -11.04 -4.15 -18.83
C ALA A 15 -9.95 -3.09 -18.61
N HIS A 16 -9.02 -3.34 -17.67
CA HIS A 16 -7.91 -2.45 -17.38
C HIS A 16 -6.60 -2.94 -18.03
N PRO A 17 -5.68 -2.04 -18.40
CA PRO A 17 -4.30 -2.42 -18.65
C PRO A 17 -3.72 -3.13 -17.42
N TRP A 18 -2.70 -3.96 -17.59
CA TRP A 18 -2.03 -4.59 -16.46
C TRP A 18 -1.73 -3.55 -15.38
N ILE A 19 -2.30 -3.74 -14.18
CA ILE A 19 -2.19 -2.82 -13.05
C ILE A 19 -0.78 -2.91 -12.48
N ARG A 20 -0.06 -1.80 -12.48
CA ARG A 20 1.31 -1.73 -11.95
C ARG A 20 1.60 -0.35 -11.40
N GLY A 21 2.29 -0.31 -10.26
CA GLY A 21 2.56 0.93 -9.57
C GLY A 21 3.34 0.74 -8.29
N CYS A 22 3.17 1.66 -7.37
CA CYS A 22 3.83 1.64 -6.07
C CYS A 22 2.91 2.09 -4.95
N ASN A 23 3.24 1.69 -3.72
CA ASN A 23 2.76 2.38 -2.53
C ASN A 23 3.44 3.74 -2.50
N TYR A 24 2.65 4.80 -2.48
CA TYR A 24 3.18 6.12 -2.76
C TYR A 24 2.90 7.13 -1.65
N MET A 25 3.94 7.83 -1.31
CA MET A 25 3.94 9.06 -0.55
C MET A 25 5.06 9.94 -1.10
N SER A 26 4.80 11.26 -1.22
CA SER A 26 5.79 12.21 -1.73
C SER A 26 7.09 12.17 -0.91
N ALA A 27 8.23 12.26 -1.58
CA ALA A 27 9.56 12.16 -0.94
C ALA A 27 9.83 13.27 0.09
N ASP A 28 9.10 14.36 0.07
CA ASP A 28 9.20 15.44 1.05
C ASP A 28 8.33 15.24 2.30
N CYS A 29 7.48 14.21 2.33
CA CYS A 29 6.66 13.85 3.48
C CYS A 29 7.41 12.96 4.47
N VAL A 30 7.32 13.28 5.76
CA VAL A 30 7.82 12.45 6.85
C VAL A 30 6.89 11.26 7.09
N ASN A 31 5.58 11.49 7.01
CA ASN A 31 4.53 10.50 7.24
C ASN A 31 3.24 10.90 6.50
N ARG A 32 2.17 10.14 6.71
CA ARG A 32 0.87 10.38 6.07
C ARG A 32 0.20 11.68 6.48
N VAL A 33 0.48 12.20 7.69
CA VAL A 33 -0.03 13.51 8.09
C VAL A 33 0.53 14.59 7.17
N ASP A 34 1.85 14.59 6.90
CA ASP A 34 2.47 15.54 5.96
C ASP A 34 1.87 15.50 4.56
N GLN A 35 1.47 14.32 4.10
CA GLN A 35 0.88 14.17 2.77
C GLN A 35 -0.47 14.87 2.64
N TRP A 36 -1.25 14.95 3.73
CA TRP A 36 -2.64 15.37 3.68
C TRP A 36 -2.95 16.68 4.39
N GLN A 37 -2.12 17.12 5.38
CA GLN A 37 -2.35 18.37 6.12
C GLN A 37 -2.12 19.62 5.28
N ALA A 38 -2.66 20.77 5.73
CA ALA A 38 -2.49 22.04 5.04
C ALA A 38 -1.03 22.55 5.06
N LEU A 39 -0.31 22.22 6.14
CA LEU A 39 1.08 22.61 6.29
C LEU A 39 1.93 22.01 5.18
N HIS A 40 2.60 22.85 4.42
CA HIS A 40 3.46 22.47 3.28
C HIS A 40 2.75 21.80 2.08
N PHE A 41 1.43 21.69 2.04
CA PHE A 41 0.70 20.97 0.99
C PHE A 41 1.05 21.44 -0.43
N GLU A 42 1.18 22.74 -0.66
CA GLU A 42 1.52 23.26 -2.00
C GLU A 42 2.92 22.81 -2.45
N GLN A 43 3.87 22.70 -1.54
CA GLN A 43 5.19 22.15 -1.85
C GLN A 43 5.11 20.65 -2.08
N THR A 44 4.39 19.92 -1.23
CA THR A 44 4.16 18.48 -1.38
C THR A 44 3.48 18.15 -2.71
N LEU A 45 2.45 18.92 -3.10
CA LEU A 45 1.78 18.72 -4.38
C LEU A 45 2.71 18.97 -5.57
N LYS A 46 3.60 19.96 -5.49
CA LYS A 46 4.62 20.22 -6.50
C LYS A 46 5.64 19.07 -6.60
N THR A 47 6.14 18.58 -5.46
CA THR A 47 7.03 17.41 -5.43
C THR A 47 6.33 16.19 -6.00
N THR A 48 5.07 15.96 -5.61
CA THR A 48 4.23 14.90 -6.18
C THR A 48 4.16 15.01 -7.69
N GLU A 49 3.93 16.21 -8.25
CA GLU A 49 3.86 16.38 -9.71
C GLU A 49 5.16 16.01 -10.43
N GLU A 50 6.32 16.35 -9.87
CA GLU A 50 7.61 15.95 -10.44
C GLU A 50 7.82 14.43 -10.37
N GLU A 51 7.42 13.80 -9.29
CA GLU A 51 7.51 12.35 -9.11
C GLU A 51 6.54 11.58 -10.02
N LEU A 52 5.34 12.12 -10.25
CA LEU A 52 4.37 11.53 -11.19
C LEU A 52 4.86 11.57 -12.65
N LYS A 53 5.63 12.58 -13.05
CA LYS A 53 6.28 12.59 -14.36
C LYS A 53 7.24 11.41 -14.51
N VAL A 54 8.09 11.19 -13.50
CA VAL A 54 9.01 10.04 -13.48
C VAL A 54 8.25 8.71 -13.46
N MET A 55 7.14 8.65 -12.72
CA MET A 55 6.29 7.46 -12.64
C MET A 55 5.62 7.15 -14.00
N GLN A 56 5.10 8.17 -14.68
CA GLN A 56 4.53 8.04 -16.02
C GLN A 56 5.60 7.59 -17.03
N GLU A 57 6.80 8.17 -17.00
CA GLU A 57 7.92 7.77 -17.88
C GLU A 57 8.36 6.32 -17.65
N LEU A 58 8.29 5.84 -16.40
CA LEU A 58 8.56 4.46 -16.05
C LEU A 58 7.47 3.51 -16.57
N GLY A 59 6.26 4.03 -16.79
CA GLY A 59 5.11 3.28 -17.30
C GLY A 59 4.19 2.76 -16.20
N PHE A 60 4.28 3.24 -14.96
CA PHE A 60 3.30 2.95 -13.92
C PHE A 60 1.96 3.64 -14.23
N ASN A 61 0.86 2.99 -13.87
CA ASN A 61 -0.49 3.47 -14.14
C ASN A 61 -1.39 3.58 -12.90
N SER A 62 -0.86 3.26 -11.74
CA SER A 62 -1.60 3.36 -10.50
C SER A 62 -0.69 3.58 -9.28
N VAL A 63 -1.24 4.19 -8.23
CA VAL A 63 -0.61 4.31 -6.91
C VAL A 63 -1.53 3.77 -5.84
N ARG A 64 -0.96 3.20 -4.77
CA ARG A 64 -1.67 2.84 -3.56
C ARG A 64 -1.34 3.88 -2.49
N ILE A 65 -2.36 4.55 -1.97
CA ILE A 65 -2.26 5.66 -1.02
C ILE A 65 -3.11 5.41 0.22
N ILE A 66 -2.61 5.81 1.38
CA ILE A 66 -3.28 5.59 2.67
C ILE A 66 -3.79 6.92 3.20
N LEU A 67 -5.07 6.98 3.58
CA LEU A 67 -5.67 8.15 4.21
C LEU A 67 -5.19 8.32 5.65
N GLU A 68 -5.28 9.54 6.17
CA GLU A 68 -4.93 9.84 7.56
C GLU A 68 -6.09 10.53 8.27
N TYR A 69 -6.65 9.83 9.25
CA TYR A 69 -7.87 10.25 9.95
C TYR A 69 -7.71 11.58 10.69
N VAL A 70 -6.56 11.83 11.35
CA VAL A 70 -6.38 13.07 12.11
C VAL A 70 -6.50 14.29 11.23
N VAL A 71 -6.04 14.21 9.97
CA VAL A 71 -6.13 15.33 9.04
C VAL A 71 -7.57 15.57 8.60
N TRP A 72 -8.31 14.51 8.29
CA TRP A 72 -9.74 14.62 8.00
C TRP A 72 -10.51 15.22 9.19
N LYS A 73 -10.19 14.81 10.40
CA LYS A 73 -10.88 15.28 11.61
C LYS A 73 -10.61 16.75 11.92
N GLU A 74 -9.35 17.18 11.87
CA GLU A 74 -8.93 18.50 12.31
C GLU A 74 -8.99 19.57 11.20
N GLU A 75 -8.94 19.15 9.92
CA GLU A 75 -8.92 20.04 8.76
C GLU A 75 -9.95 19.63 7.69
N HIS A 76 -11.13 19.20 8.10
CA HIS A 76 -12.14 18.52 7.31
C HIS A 76 -12.32 19.05 5.87
N ASP A 77 -12.82 20.29 5.70
CA ASP A 77 -13.10 20.86 4.38
C ASP A 77 -11.82 21.02 3.56
N GLY A 78 -10.75 21.44 4.23
CA GLY A 78 -9.44 21.56 3.60
C GLY A 78 -8.87 20.21 3.18
N PHE A 79 -9.08 19.14 3.95
CA PHE A 79 -8.68 17.80 3.57
C PHE A 79 -9.42 17.32 2.31
N LEU A 80 -10.73 17.52 2.23
CA LEU A 80 -11.52 17.12 1.05
C LEU A 80 -11.07 17.87 -0.20
N GLU A 81 -10.79 19.20 -0.10
CA GLU A 81 -10.25 19.99 -1.20
C GLU A 81 -8.88 19.47 -1.65
N ARG A 82 -7.97 19.21 -0.71
CA ARG A 82 -6.62 18.71 -1.00
C ARG A 82 -6.65 17.32 -1.61
N PHE A 83 -7.52 16.44 -1.11
CA PHE A 83 -7.71 15.11 -1.68
C PHE A 83 -8.20 15.18 -3.13
N GLU A 84 -9.20 16.04 -3.42
CA GLU A 84 -9.67 16.26 -4.80
C GLU A 84 -8.56 16.77 -5.72
N ARG A 85 -7.77 17.74 -5.27
CA ARG A 85 -6.62 18.27 -6.02
C ARG A 85 -5.56 17.19 -6.28
N TYR A 86 -5.33 16.36 -5.28
CA TYR A 86 -4.38 15.26 -5.38
C TYR A 86 -4.82 14.20 -6.40
N ILE A 87 -6.07 13.75 -6.34
CA ILE A 87 -6.64 12.79 -7.29
C ILE A 87 -6.68 13.36 -8.71
N SER A 88 -7.01 14.65 -8.86
CA SER A 88 -6.96 15.34 -10.14
C SER A 88 -5.55 15.42 -10.71
N LEU A 89 -4.54 15.56 -9.84
CA LEU A 89 -3.14 15.55 -10.27
C LEU A 89 -2.70 14.16 -10.73
N LEU A 90 -3.11 13.09 -10.05
CA LEU A 90 -2.86 11.71 -10.49
C LEU A 90 -3.44 11.46 -11.89
N ASP A 91 -4.71 11.83 -12.09
CA ASP A 91 -5.44 11.65 -13.36
C ASP A 91 -4.76 12.40 -14.52
N LYS A 92 -4.26 13.61 -14.28
CA LYS A 92 -3.47 14.39 -15.25
C LYS A 92 -2.30 13.59 -15.85
N TYR A 93 -1.72 12.68 -15.09
CA TYR A 93 -0.60 11.82 -15.49
C TYR A 93 -1.04 10.40 -15.87
N GLY A 94 -2.35 10.15 -15.98
CA GLY A 94 -2.90 8.84 -16.33
C GLY A 94 -2.68 7.79 -15.23
N ILE A 95 -2.60 8.21 -13.97
CA ILE A 95 -2.35 7.38 -12.80
C ILE A 95 -3.63 7.33 -11.96
N SER A 96 -4.16 6.13 -11.72
CA SER A 96 -5.33 5.91 -10.87
C SER A 96 -4.92 5.62 -9.42
N ALA A 97 -5.84 5.80 -8.48
CA ALA A 97 -5.58 5.56 -7.07
C ALA A 97 -6.27 4.29 -6.55
N MET A 98 -5.51 3.41 -5.90
CA MET A 98 -6.01 2.47 -4.91
C MET A 98 -5.98 3.17 -3.55
N VAL A 99 -7.13 3.40 -2.95
CA VAL A 99 -7.24 4.15 -1.68
C VAL A 99 -7.41 3.20 -0.52
N VAL A 100 -6.49 3.28 0.44
CA VAL A 100 -6.50 2.50 1.69
C VAL A 100 -7.22 3.29 2.77
N LEU A 101 -8.26 2.69 3.34
CA LEU A 101 -9.16 3.38 4.28
C LEU A 101 -8.72 3.27 5.73
N ALA A 102 -8.02 2.21 6.13
CA ALA A 102 -7.52 1.99 7.48
C ALA A 102 -6.22 1.17 7.48
N ASN A 103 -5.51 1.12 8.62
CA ASN A 103 -4.21 0.47 8.71
C ASN A 103 -3.90 -0.01 10.12
N ASP A 104 -3.40 -1.24 10.25
CA ASP A 104 -3.00 -1.85 11.54
C ASP A 104 -1.48 -1.91 11.77
N CYS A 105 -0.68 -1.36 10.87
CA CYS A 105 0.75 -1.20 11.11
C CYS A 105 0.99 -0.09 12.12
N MET A 106 0.72 -0.39 13.40
CA MET A 106 0.92 0.54 14.50
C MET A 106 2.35 0.49 14.98
N PRO A 107 2.96 1.62 15.36
CA PRO A 107 4.26 1.60 16.01
C PRO A 107 4.18 0.87 17.35
N PRO A 108 5.28 0.20 17.79
CA PRO A 108 5.32 -0.41 19.11
C PRO A 108 5.13 0.64 20.20
N LYS A 109 4.44 0.29 21.28
CA LYS A 109 4.19 1.18 22.41
C LYS A 109 5.49 1.40 23.19
N THR A 110 6.22 2.41 22.82
CA THR A 110 7.48 2.87 23.43
C THR A 110 7.33 4.31 23.89
N GLU A 111 8.38 4.90 24.46
CA GLU A 111 8.45 6.34 24.75
C GLU A 111 8.30 7.24 23.53
N LEU A 112 8.57 6.68 22.30
CA LEU A 112 8.40 7.38 21.03
C LEU A 112 6.99 7.31 20.48
N TRP A 113 6.12 6.49 21.10
CA TRP A 113 4.74 6.32 20.67
C TRP A 113 3.95 7.62 20.89
N LYS A 114 3.44 8.20 19.84
CA LYS A 114 2.60 9.41 19.88
C LYS A 114 1.37 9.21 19.01
N MET A 115 0.25 9.79 19.45
CA MET A 115 -0.92 9.95 18.59
C MET A 115 -0.53 10.80 17.38
N PRO A 116 -1.02 10.49 16.16
CA PRO A 116 -0.89 11.40 15.03
C PRO A 116 -1.43 12.80 15.36
N TYR A 117 -0.78 13.85 14.87
CA TYR A 117 -1.10 15.24 15.17
C TYR A 117 -0.82 16.14 13.96
N ILE A 118 -1.57 17.25 13.87
CA ILE A 118 -1.36 18.29 12.86
C ILE A 118 -0.17 19.17 13.23
N GLY A 119 0.63 19.54 12.26
CA GLY A 119 1.80 20.41 12.43
C GLY A 119 3.10 19.77 11.92
N GLU A 120 4.25 20.35 12.31
CA GLU A 120 5.56 19.85 11.91
C GLU A 120 5.80 18.43 12.41
N GLN A 121 6.12 17.52 11.48
CA GLN A 121 6.37 16.13 11.80
C GLN A 121 7.83 15.87 12.18
N ASP A 122 8.05 14.94 13.08
CA ASP A 122 9.37 14.62 13.62
C ASP A 122 10.18 13.75 12.63
N TYR A 123 11.07 14.39 11.87
CA TYR A 123 11.92 13.70 10.89
C TYR A 123 12.99 12.79 11.53
N ASP A 124 13.27 12.93 12.82
CA ASP A 124 14.20 12.04 13.51
C ASP A 124 13.57 10.62 13.72
N ILE A 125 12.25 10.52 13.59
CA ILE A 125 11.48 9.28 13.74
C ILE A 125 10.99 8.87 12.35
N GLY A 126 11.76 8.03 11.65
CA GLY A 126 11.36 7.49 10.34
C GLY A 126 10.47 6.28 10.46
N TYR A 127 9.71 6.00 9.40
CA TYR A 127 8.91 4.78 9.34
C TYR A 127 9.80 3.53 9.35
N HIS A 128 10.85 3.50 8.54
CA HIS A 128 11.85 2.44 8.49
C HIS A 128 13.08 2.80 9.34
N GLY A 129 13.98 3.62 8.79
CA GLY A 129 15.24 3.96 9.44
C GLY A 129 15.13 5.12 10.42
N GLY A 130 14.58 6.25 9.98
CA GLY A 130 14.68 7.51 10.71
C GLY A 130 16.14 8.01 10.85
N LYS A 131 16.32 9.24 11.28
CA LYS A 131 17.67 9.73 11.61
C LYS A 131 18.20 9.13 12.92
N LYS A 132 17.30 8.87 13.88
CA LYS A 132 17.64 8.40 15.21
C LYS A 132 16.82 7.19 15.62
N HIS A 133 15.58 7.11 15.17
CA HIS A 133 14.62 6.11 15.62
C HIS A 133 13.77 5.59 14.48
N SER A 134 13.55 4.28 14.43
CA SER A 134 12.58 3.65 13.56
C SER A 134 11.25 3.43 14.28
N GLN A 135 10.14 3.67 13.60
CA GLN A 135 8.82 3.29 14.10
C GLN A 135 8.56 1.78 13.99
N HIS A 136 9.35 1.06 13.19
CA HIS A 136 9.30 -0.39 13.13
C HIS A 136 10.19 -1.01 14.20
N GLY A 137 9.58 -1.80 15.07
CA GLY A 137 10.28 -2.52 16.13
C GLY A 137 9.46 -3.68 16.63
N ALA A 138 10.07 -4.50 17.52
CA ALA A 138 9.38 -5.61 18.14
C ALA A 138 8.24 -5.13 19.05
N HIS A 139 7.07 -5.74 18.90
CA HIS A 139 5.94 -5.50 19.77
C HIS A 139 6.02 -6.39 21.01
N ASN A 140 5.74 -5.81 22.17
CA ASN A 140 5.58 -6.54 23.44
C ASN A 140 4.09 -6.57 23.80
N GLY A 141 3.32 -7.39 23.09
CA GLY A 141 1.88 -7.47 23.15
C GLY A 141 1.17 -6.63 22.07
N PRO A 142 -0.18 -6.73 21.97
CA PRO A 142 -0.95 -6.01 20.96
C PRO A 142 -0.76 -4.50 21.06
N ALA A 143 -0.40 -3.85 19.95
CA ALA A 143 -0.36 -2.40 19.92
C ALA A 143 -1.79 -1.84 19.91
N PRO A 144 -2.08 -0.75 20.65
CA PRO A 144 -3.38 -0.09 20.54
C PRO A 144 -3.49 0.60 19.18
N HIS A 145 -4.65 0.47 18.54
CA HIS A 145 -4.95 1.31 17.37
C HIS A 145 -5.31 2.71 17.85
N PHE A 146 -4.74 3.74 17.22
CA PHE A 146 -4.93 5.12 17.65
C PHE A 146 -6.41 5.53 17.81
N TYR A 147 -7.28 5.04 16.92
CA TYR A 147 -8.67 5.50 16.84
C TYR A 147 -9.71 4.39 16.90
N LEU A 148 -9.42 3.19 16.38
CA LEU A 148 -10.44 2.16 16.17
C LEU A 148 -10.72 1.29 17.41
N ASP A 149 -9.89 1.37 18.44
CA ASP A 149 -10.08 0.64 19.70
C ASP A 149 -11.00 1.39 20.70
N ASN A 150 -11.31 2.65 20.44
CA ASN A 150 -12.24 3.46 21.23
C ASN A 150 -13.53 3.67 20.44
N GLU A 151 -14.70 3.42 21.06
CA GLU A 151 -16.00 3.46 20.39
C GLU A 151 -16.34 4.84 19.79
N GLU A 152 -16.02 5.93 20.50
CA GLU A 152 -16.30 7.29 20.04
C GLU A 152 -15.46 7.65 18.81
N SER A 153 -14.14 7.47 18.91
CA SER A 153 -13.24 7.75 17.79
C SER A 153 -13.44 6.80 16.62
N ALA A 154 -13.79 5.53 16.86
CA ALA A 154 -14.15 4.58 15.82
C ALA A 154 -15.43 5.01 15.09
N SER A 155 -16.43 5.52 15.81
CA SER A 155 -17.65 6.07 15.20
C SER A 155 -17.33 7.21 14.22
N ASP A 156 -16.46 8.14 14.61
CA ASP A 156 -16.02 9.24 13.75
C ASP A 156 -15.17 8.75 12.59
N TYR A 157 -14.31 7.76 12.82
CA TYR A 157 -13.52 7.15 11.75
C TYR A 157 -14.42 6.54 10.66
N PHE A 158 -15.48 5.84 11.05
CA PHE A 158 -16.46 5.31 10.08
C PHE A 158 -17.26 6.42 9.37
N LYS A 159 -17.42 7.61 9.95
CA LYS A 159 -17.98 8.77 9.24
C LYS A 159 -17.05 9.23 8.11
N MET A 160 -15.74 9.35 8.38
CA MET A 160 -14.73 9.64 7.35
C MET A 160 -14.82 8.63 6.19
N VAL A 161 -14.83 7.33 6.52
CA VAL A 161 -14.91 6.27 5.50
C VAL A 161 -16.18 6.42 4.66
N LYS A 162 -17.34 6.60 5.31
CA LYS A 162 -18.62 6.78 4.62
C LYS A 162 -18.61 8.00 3.72
N GLU A 163 -18.11 9.12 4.18
CA GLU A 163 -18.06 10.37 3.41
C GLU A 163 -17.19 10.21 2.17
N ILE A 164 -15.93 9.80 2.34
CA ILE A 164 -14.99 9.70 1.23
C ILE A 164 -15.45 8.68 0.20
N VAL A 165 -15.86 7.49 0.63
CA VAL A 165 -16.35 6.48 -0.32
C VAL A 165 -17.63 6.94 -1.02
N THR A 166 -18.53 7.66 -0.34
CA THR A 166 -19.76 8.20 -0.97
C THR A 166 -19.44 9.26 -2.01
N LEU A 167 -18.50 10.16 -1.72
CA LEU A 167 -18.09 11.23 -2.65
C LEU A 167 -17.47 10.66 -3.94
N TYR A 168 -16.71 9.58 -3.83
CA TYR A 168 -15.94 9.02 -4.95
C TYR A 168 -16.44 7.65 -5.44
N LYS A 169 -17.62 7.19 -5.02
CA LYS A 169 -18.13 5.84 -5.31
C LYS A 169 -18.28 5.51 -6.81
N ASP A 170 -18.39 6.50 -7.66
CA ASP A 170 -18.52 6.34 -9.11
C ASP A 170 -17.41 7.07 -9.88
N ASP A 171 -16.35 7.48 -9.19
CA ASP A 171 -15.24 8.21 -9.78
C ASP A 171 -14.18 7.25 -10.35
N SER A 172 -13.98 7.31 -11.65
CA SER A 172 -13.03 6.43 -12.36
C SER A 172 -11.55 6.68 -12.04
N ARG A 173 -11.22 7.80 -11.39
CA ARG A 173 -9.87 8.10 -10.91
C ARG A 173 -9.49 7.21 -9.72
N ILE A 174 -10.50 6.71 -8.97
CA ILE A 174 -10.32 5.70 -7.92
C ILE A 174 -10.44 4.32 -8.56
N LEU A 175 -9.34 3.59 -8.59
CA LEU A 175 -9.27 2.25 -9.17
C LEU A 175 -10.00 1.23 -8.29
N MET A 176 -9.73 1.24 -6.99
CA MET A 176 -10.36 0.34 -6.02
C MET A 176 -10.20 0.86 -4.59
N TRP A 177 -11.00 0.30 -3.69
CA TRP A 177 -10.97 0.57 -2.26
C TRP A 177 -10.29 -0.59 -1.53
N ASP A 178 -9.14 -0.32 -0.92
CA ASP A 178 -8.50 -1.22 0.03
C ASP A 178 -9.00 -0.86 1.44
N VAL A 179 -9.93 -1.65 1.95
CA VAL A 179 -10.66 -1.28 3.15
C VAL A 179 -9.81 -1.30 4.41
N PHE A 180 -8.70 -2.06 4.40
CA PHE A 180 -7.82 -2.15 5.56
C PHE A 180 -6.43 -2.68 5.16
N ASN A 181 -5.38 -1.93 5.49
CA ASN A 181 -4.01 -2.40 5.34
C ASN A 181 -3.61 -3.32 6.49
N GLU A 182 -3.20 -4.53 6.16
CA GLU A 182 -2.63 -5.53 7.08
C GLU A 182 -3.42 -5.69 8.39
N PRO A 183 -4.72 -6.02 8.33
CA PRO A 183 -5.51 -6.20 9.54
C PRO A 183 -4.95 -7.32 10.41
N GLY A 184 -4.88 -7.08 11.71
CA GLY A 184 -4.25 -8.00 12.67
C GLY A 184 -2.74 -7.85 12.79
N ASN A 185 -2.10 -6.94 12.03
CA ASN A 185 -0.68 -6.59 12.26
C ASN A 185 -0.46 -6.02 13.66
N SER A 186 0.80 -5.82 14.05
CA SER A 186 1.17 -5.28 15.36
C SER A 186 0.61 -6.10 16.55
N GLN A 187 0.55 -7.42 16.36
CA GLN A 187 0.01 -8.42 17.30
C GLN A 187 -1.49 -8.26 17.60
N ARG A 188 -2.27 -7.72 16.66
CA ARG A 188 -3.69 -7.45 16.81
C ARG A 188 -4.62 -8.54 16.25
N SER A 189 -4.08 -9.70 15.86
CA SER A 189 -4.89 -10.81 15.32
C SER A 189 -6.04 -11.19 16.27
N GLY A 190 -7.23 -11.31 15.73
CA GLY A 190 -8.48 -11.51 16.44
C GLY A 190 -9.10 -10.23 17.01
N ILE A 191 -8.30 -9.21 17.32
CA ILE A 191 -8.80 -7.91 17.82
C ILE A 191 -9.38 -7.10 16.66
N THR A 192 -8.70 -7.10 15.52
CA THR A 192 -9.09 -6.30 14.34
C THR A 192 -10.22 -6.95 13.54
N LEU A 193 -10.44 -8.25 13.65
CA LEU A 193 -11.45 -8.95 12.86
C LEU A 193 -12.87 -8.34 12.93
N PRO A 194 -13.43 -7.97 14.10
CA PRO A 194 -14.73 -7.29 14.17
C PRO A 194 -14.73 -5.93 13.47
N ILE A 195 -13.62 -5.19 13.56
CA ILE A 195 -13.45 -3.88 12.92
C ILE A 195 -13.40 -4.05 11.39
N LEU A 196 -12.64 -5.02 10.91
CA LEU A 196 -12.54 -5.35 9.48
C LEU A 196 -13.90 -5.73 8.90
N LYS A 197 -14.67 -6.57 9.60
CA LYS A 197 -16.04 -6.94 9.20
C LYS A 197 -16.92 -5.69 9.07
N LYS A 198 -16.86 -4.81 10.06
CA LYS A 198 -17.61 -3.54 10.04
C LYS A 198 -17.16 -2.63 8.89
N MET A 199 -15.87 -2.58 8.57
CA MET A 199 -15.34 -1.79 7.46
C MET A 199 -15.92 -2.26 6.12
N PHE A 200 -15.89 -3.57 5.85
CA PHE A 200 -16.52 -4.14 4.67
C PHE A 200 -18.03 -3.84 4.61
N GLU A 201 -18.75 -4.00 5.72
CA GLU A 201 -20.19 -3.72 5.82
C GLU A 201 -20.47 -2.26 5.40
N VAL A 202 -19.79 -1.31 6.03
CA VAL A 202 -19.97 0.14 5.79
C VAL A 202 -19.73 0.48 4.33
N VAL A 203 -18.65 -0.02 3.72
CA VAL A 203 -18.33 0.31 2.32
C VAL A 203 -19.29 -0.42 1.36
N ARG A 204 -19.68 -1.67 1.66
CA ARG A 204 -20.68 -2.42 0.87
C ARG A 204 -22.04 -1.74 0.87
N GLU A 205 -22.49 -1.15 1.98
CA GLU A 205 -23.74 -0.40 2.07
C GLU A 205 -23.77 0.80 1.10
N ILE A 206 -22.65 1.49 0.90
CA ILE A 206 -22.52 2.60 -0.06
C ILE A 206 -22.62 2.12 -1.50
N ASN A 207 -22.21 0.89 -1.76
CA ASN A 207 -22.25 0.26 -3.08
C ASN A 207 -21.43 1.00 -4.16
N PRO A 208 -20.11 1.18 -3.97
CA PRO A 208 -19.28 1.82 -4.97
C PRO A 208 -19.19 0.99 -6.26
N SER A 209 -18.96 1.66 -7.39
CA SER A 209 -18.72 1.01 -8.68
C SER A 209 -17.36 0.30 -8.74
N GLN A 210 -16.41 0.74 -7.92
CA GLN A 210 -15.08 0.15 -7.78
C GLN A 210 -15.14 -1.14 -6.93
N PRO A 211 -14.21 -2.09 -7.15
CA PRO A 211 -14.10 -3.28 -6.32
C PRO A 211 -13.56 -2.95 -4.93
N LEU A 212 -13.95 -3.77 -3.96
CA LEU A 212 -13.41 -3.76 -2.61
C LEU A 212 -12.37 -4.86 -2.45
N THR A 213 -11.31 -4.54 -1.73
CA THR A 213 -10.28 -5.49 -1.34
C THR A 213 -9.78 -5.22 0.08
N CYS A 214 -9.08 -6.20 0.62
CA CYS A 214 -8.25 -6.06 1.80
C CYS A 214 -7.08 -7.03 1.63
N ALA A 215 -5.86 -6.52 1.77
CA ALA A 215 -4.68 -7.32 1.54
C ALA A 215 -4.47 -8.35 2.65
N CYS A 216 -4.43 -9.64 2.27
CA CYS A 216 -3.88 -10.66 3.15
C CYS A 216 -2.35 -10.54 3.17
N TRP A 217 -1.73 -10.68 4.35
CA TRP A 217 -0.33 -10.31 4.51
C TRP A 217 0.51 -11.33 5.30
N CYS A 218 -0.10 -12.15 6.16
CA CYS A 218 0.60 -13.05 7.06
C CYS A 218 0.44 -14.51 6.65
N CYS A 219 1.25 -14.97 5.68
CA CYS A 219 1.23 -16.39 5.30
C CYS A 219 1.97 -17.25 6.34
N ASN A 220 1.44 -18.44 6.59
CA ASN A 220 2.05 -19.45 7.44
C ASN A 220 3.24 -20.16 6.75
N LYS A 221 3.90 -21.11 7.44
CA LYS A 221 5.02 -21.89 6.90
C LYS A 221 4.68 -22.75 5.66
N ASN A 222 3.40 -22.96 5.37
CA ASN A 222 2.93 -23.67 4.19
C ASN A 222 2.56 -22.70 3.05
N TYR A 223 2.80 -21.40 3.23
CA TYR A 223 2.44 -20.32 2.31
C TYR A 223 0.93 -20.15 2.12
N GLU A 224 0.17 -20.45 3.16
CA GLU A 224 -1.29 -20.25 3.23
C GLU A 224 -1.60 -19.07 4.17
N TYR A 225 -2.65 -18.33 3.85
CA TYR A 225 -3.13 -17.22 4.65
C TYR A 225 -4.29 -17.70 5.52
N ASP A 226 -3.99 -18.11 6.74
CA ASP A 226 -4.93 -18.74 7.68
C ASP A 226 -5.20 -17.91 8.95
N MET A 227 -4.57 -16.75 9.07
CA MET A 227 -4.93 -15.79 10.11
C MET A 227 -6.41 -15.38 9.93
N PRO A 228 -7.21 -15.22 11.00
CA PRO A 228 -8.64 -14.93 10.87
C PRO A 228 -8.97 -13.73 9.98
N GLU A 229 -8.17 -12.68 10.06
CA GLU A 229 -8.30 -11.48 9.23
C GLU A 229 -7.97 -11.76 7.75
N ASP A 230 -6.90 -12.51 7.49
CA ASP A 230 -6.47 -12.87 6.13
C ASP A 230 -7.50 -13.79 5.45
N ALA A 231 -7.97 -14.81 6.17
CA ALA A 231 -9.02 -15.70 5.67
C ALA A 231 -10.31 -14.93 5.34
N PHE A 232 -10.71 -14.01 6.23
CA PHE A 232 -11.85 -13.15 6.00
C PHE A 232 -11.65 -12.21 4.80
N ALA A 233 -10.45 -11.62 4.66
CA ALA A 233 -10.08 -10.75 3.56
C ALA A 233 -10.20 -11.49 2.21
N ILE A 234 -9.63 -12.68 2.09
CA ILE A 234 -9.73 -13.52 0.87
C ILE A 234 -11.19 -13.86 0.56
N GLU A 235 -11.97 -14.22 1.59
CA GLU A 235 -13.36 -14.61 1.42
C GLU A 235 -14.25 -13.43 0.96
N ASN A 236 -13.96 -12.18 1.39
CA ASN A 236 -14.84 -11.04 1.19
C ASN A 236 -14.37 -10.02 0.16
N SER A 237 -13.13 -10.10 -0.32
CA SER A 237 -12.61 -9.21 -1.36
C SER A 237 -13.15 -9.54 -2.75
N ASP A 238 -13.45 -8.53 -3.56
CA ASP A 238 -13.85 -8.69 -4.96
C ASP A 238 -12.65 -9.10 -5.82
N ILE A 239 -11.52 -8.44 -5.62
CA ILE A 239 -10.20 -8.75 -6.15
C ILE A 239 -9.34 -9.16 -4.95
N ILE A 240 -8.62 -10.26 -5.04
CA ILE A 240 -7.73 -10.67 -3.94
C ILE A 240 -6.44 -9.87 -4.04
N THR A 241 -6.15 -9.09 -3.01
CA THR A 241 -4.85 -8.44 -2.86
C THR A 241 -4.04 -9.13 -1.76
N TYR A 242 -2.72 -9.07 -1.88
CA TYR A 242 -1.84 -9.71 -0.90
C TYR A 242 -0.50 -9.00 -0.81
N HIS A 243 0.16 -9.14 0.34
CA HIS A 243 1.54 -8.72 0.54
C HIS A 243 2.46 -9.92 0.56
N ASN A 244 3.59 -9.82 -0.11
CA ASN A 244 4.61 -10.84 -0.02
C ASN A 244 5.99 -10.26 -0.31
N TYR A 245 6.85 -10.25 0.71
CA TYR A 245 8.25 -9.86 0.64
C TYR A 245 9.21 -11.06 0.58
N GLY A 246 8.67 -12.26 0.38
CA GLY A 246 9.42 -13.50 0.25
C GLY A 246 10.21 -13.55 -1.06
N ARG A 247 11.18 -14.46 -1.11
CA ARG A 247 11.97 -14.72 -2.32
C ARG A 247 11.12 -15.33 -3.42
N TYR A 248 11.67 -15.43 -4.60
CA TYR A 248 10.98 -15.91 -5.80
C TYR A 248 10.24 -17.24 -5.59
N GLU A 249 10.92 -18.26 -5.02
CA GLU A 249 10.32 -19.57 -4.79
C GLU A 249 9.17 -19.54 -3.77
N GLU A 250 9.28 -18.69 -2.75
CA GLU A 250 8.22 -18.47 -1.77
C GLU A 250 7.03 -17.78 -2.41
N HIS A 251 7.33 -16.78 -3.24
CA HIS A 251 6.31 -16.04 -3.96
C HIS A 251 5.48 -16.93 -4.91
N ILE A 252 6.14 -17.82 -5.65
CA ILE A 252 5.44 -18.82 -6.50
C ILE A 252 4.49 -19.68 -5.67
N ARG A 253 4.88 -20.09 -4.46
CA ARG A 253 4.00 -20.91 -3.59
C ARG A 253 2.78 -20.14 -3.12
N VAL A 254 2.96 -18.87 -2.74
CA VAL A 254 1.86 -17.96 -2.39
C VAL A 254 0.91 -17.79 -3.58
N ILE A 255 1.43 -17.50 -4.76
CA ILE A 255 0.61 -17.36 -5.98
C ILE A 255 -0.19 -18.64 -6.26
N LYS A 256 0.45 -19.80 -6.15
CA LYS A 256 -0.20 -21.11 -6.33
C LYS A 256 -1.33 -21.33 -5.32
N TYR A 257 -1.14 -20.93 -4.07
CA TYR A 257 -2.19 -20.97 -3.05
C TYR A 257 -3.36 -20.06 -3.40
N LEU A 258 -3.10 -18.77 -3.71
CA LEU A 258 -4.14 -17.79 -3.98
C LEU A 258 -4.93 -18.05 -5.27
N LYS A 259 -4.30 -18.63 -6.30
CA LYS A 259 -4.99 -19.01 -7.54
C LYS A 259 -6.12 -20.04 -7.35
N ARG A 260 -6.13 -20.78 -6.22
CA ARG A 260 -7.22 -21.71 -5.88
C ARG A 260 -8.58 -21.02 -5.68
N PHE A 261 -8.57 -19.71 -5.40
CA PHE A 261 -9.82 -18.94 -5.23
C PHE A 261 -10.41 -18.44 -6.54
N GLU A 262 -9.70 -18.62 -7.68
CA GLU A 262 -10.16 -18.30 -9.04
C GLU A 262 -10.58 -16.84 -9.23
N ARG A 263 -9.92 -15.90 -8.53
CA ARG A 263 -10.11 -14.46 -8.64
C ARG A 263 -8.86 -13.77 -9.17
N PRO A 264 -9.01 -12.57 -9.77
CA PRO A 264 -7.84 -11.75 -10.07
C PRO A 264 -7.00 -11.51 -8.82
N LEU A 265 -5.67 -11.48 -9.00
CA LEU A 265 -4.71 -11.26 -7.93
C LEU A 265 -3.98 -9.94 -8.16
N ILE A 266 -3.74 -9.20 -7.09
CA ILE A 266 -2.83 -8.05 -7.09
C ILE A 266 -1.90 -8.16 -5.88
N ASN A 267 -0.60 -8.14 -6.11
CA ASN A 267 0.37 -7.99 -5.02
C ASN A 267 0.49 -6.52 -4.67
N THR A 268 -0.03 -6.13 -3.52
CA THR A 268 -0.08 -4.73 -3.10
C THR A 268 1.14 -4.27 -2.31
N GLU A 269 2.02 -5.18 -1.90
CA GLU A 269 3.32 -4.83 -1.33
C GLU A 269 4.36 -5.91 -1.62
N TRP A 270 5.46 -5.50 -2.23
CA TRP A 270 6.64 -6.30 -2.52
C TRP A 270 7.88 -5.41 -2.66
N LEU A 271 9.01 -5.97 -2.98
CA LEU A 271 10.34 -5.39 -3.10
C LEU A 271 11.02 -5.22 -1.75
N ALA A 272 11.89 -6.14 -1.43
CA ALA A 272 12.72 -6.16 -0.22
C ALA A 272 14.11 -6.66 -0.59
N ARG A 273 14.92 -5.80 -1.21
CA ARG A 273 16.22 -6.20 -1.78
C ARG A 273 17.17 -6.79 -0.76
N CYS A 274 17.15 -6.26 0.47
CA CYS A 274 18.00 -6.74 1.56
C CYS A 274 17.77 -8.21 1.89
N THR A 275 16.58 -8.75 1.65
CA THR A 275 16.19 -10.15 1.93
C THR A 275 16.05 -11.01 0.68
N GLY A 276 16.29 -10.44 -0.50
CA GLY A 276 16.29 -11.17 -1.76
C GLY A 276 14.97 -11.14 -2.54
N ASN A 277 14.01 -10.30 -2.17
CA ASN A 277 12.86 -10.01 -3.02
C ASN A 277 13.24 -8.86 -3.96
N THR A 278 13.44 -9.15 -5.24
CA THR A 278 14.07 -8.25 -6.21
C THR A 278 13.17 -7.94 -7.40
N VAL A 279 13.44 -6.81 -8.07
CA VAL A 279 12.76 -6.42 -9.31
C VAL A 279 13.02 -7.46 -10.41
N PHE A 280 14.25 -7.97 -10.52
CA PHE A 280 14.67 -8.86 -11.60
C PHE A 280 13.88 -10.17 -11.67
N GLU A 281 13.44 -10.68 -10.53
CA GLU A 281 12.72 -11.94 -10.43
C GLU A 281 11.20 -11.75 -10.35
N ASN A 282 10.74 -10.80 -9.53
CA ASN A 282 9.33 -10.69 -9.22
C ASN A 282 8.54 -9.86 -10.23
N PHE A 283 9.10 -8.79 -10.79
CA PHE A 283 8.34 -7.96 -11.73
C PHE A 283 7.96 -8.70 -13.02
N PRO A 284 8.89 -9.47 -13.67
CA PRO A 284 8.53 -10.35 -14.77
C PRO A 284 7.50 -11.43 -14.38
N LEU A 285 7.62 -12.00 -13.17
CA LEU A 285 6.68 -13.01 -12.66
C LEU A 285 5.26 -12.44 -12.62
N PHE A 286 5.06 -11.25 -12.08
CA PHE A 286 3.74 -10.61 -12.01
C PHE A 286 3.13 -10.41 -13.39
N TYR A 287 3.89 -9.93 -14.36
CA TYR A 287 3.42 -9.77 -15.72
C TYR A 287 3.02 -11.10 -16.35
N LEU A 288 3.87 -12.14 -16.26
CA LEU A 288 3.63 -13.45 -16.87
C LEU A 288 2.43 -14.18 -16.24
N GLU A 289 2.22 -13.99 -14.95
CA GLU A 289 1.11 -14.59 -14.21
C GLU A 289 -0.18 -13.75 -14.25
N ASN A 290 -0.15 -12.59 -14.95
CA ASN A 290 -1.24 -11.61 -15.03
C ASN A 290 -1.69 -11.14 -13.62
N ILE A 291 -0.73 -10.82 -12.77
CA ILE A 291 -0.94 -10.33 -11.40
C ILE A 291 -0.59 -8.85 -11.36
N GLY A 292 -1.52 -8.00 -10.90
CA GLY A 292 -1.22 -6.60 -10.65
C GLY A 292 -0.18 -6.45 -9.53
N CYS A 293 0.58 -5.35 -9.52
CA CYS A 293 1.63 -5.21 -8.51
C CYS A 293 1.90 -3.76 -8.11
N TYR A 294 2.18 -3.56 -6.80
CA TYR A 294 2.61 -2.29 -6.21
C TYR A 294 3.82 -2.55 -5.33
N ASN A 295 5.00 -2.08 -5.74
CA ASN A 295 6.15 -2.13 -4.86
C ASN A 295 6.00 -1.11 -3.72
N TRP A 296 6.67 -1.37 -2.59
CA TRP A 296 6.72 -0.40 -1.50
C TRP A 296 7.76 0.67 -1.82
N GLY A 297 7.36 1.97 -1.68
CA GLY A 297 8.23 3.13 -1.96
C GLY A 297 8.44 3.44 -3.44
N PHE A 298 8.86 4.65 -3.73
CA PHE A 298 9.14 5.09 -5.10
C PHE A 298 10.39 5.98 -5.17
N VAL A 299 10.37 7.17 -4.54
CA VAL A 299 11.52 8.08 -4.44
C VAL A 299 11.99 8.11 -2.99
N ALA A 300 13.27 7.86 -2.79
CA ALA A 300 13.89 7.95 -1.46
C ALA A 300 13.75 9.36 -0.89
N GLY A 301 13.14 9.49 0.27
CA GLY A 301 12.82 10.76 0.88
C GLY A 301 12.78 10.72 2.40
N LYS A 302 12.05 11.65 3.00
CA LYS A 302 11.93 11.78 4.45
C LYS A 302 11.23 10.59 5.11
N TYR A 303 10.38 9.89 4.38
CA TYR A 303 9.71 8.65 4.84
C TYR A 303 10.67 7.47 5.02
N GLN A 304 11.80 7.48 4.30
CA GLN A 304 12.96 6.59 4.47
C GLN A 304 12.66 5.10 4.21
N THR A 305 11.82 4.79 3.25
CA THR A 305 11.54 3.41 2.83
C THR A 305 12.74 2.72 2.13
N TYR A 306 13.77 3.48 1.78
CA TYR A 306 15.04 2.92 1.28
C TYR A 306 15.91 2.30 2.39
N GLU A 307 15.69 2.65 3.66
CA GLU A 307 16.40 2.09 4.80
C GLU A 307 15.72 0.83 5.33
N ALA A 308 16.52 -0.11 5.81
CA ALA A 308 16.02 -1.27 6.53
C ALA A 308 15.49 -0.85 7.90
N HIS A 309 14.33 -1.40 8.30
CA HIS A 309 13.77 -1.15 9.64
C HIS A 309 14.52 -1.90 10.76
N ASN A 310 14.34 -1.46 12.00
CA ASN A 310 15.08 -1.97 13.15
C ASN A 310 14.99 -3.49 13.31
N SER A 311 13.84 -4.10 13.12
CA SER A 311 13.73 -5.56 13.28
C SER A 311 14.56 -6.34 12.24
N LEU A 312 14.84 -5.76 11.07
CA LEU A 312 15.74 -6.37 10.10
C LEU A 312 17.21 -6.25 10.53
N TRP A 313 17.60 -5.12 11.12
CA TRP A 313 18.91 -4.94 11.74
C TRP A 313 19.09 -5.88 12.93
N ASP A 314 18.08 -6.02 13.80
CA ASP A 314 18.10 -6.93 14.95
C ASP A 314 18.27 -8.38 14.50
N TRP A 315 17.57 -8.79 13.44
CA TRP A 315 17.75 -10.12 12.85
C TRP A 315 19.15 -10.30 12.28
N TYR A 316 19.66 -9.33 11.53
CA TYR A 316 21.03 -9.38 10.98
C TYR A 316 22.11 -9.57 12.07
N TYR A 317 21.96 -8.89 13.22
CA TYR A 317 22.92 -9.01 14.33
C TYR A 317 22.72 -10.26 15.17
N SER A 318 21.50 -10.74 15.33
CA SER A 318 21.18 -11.89 16.17
C SER A 318 21.40 -13.24 15.49
N ASP A 319 21.22 -13.31 14.17
CA ASP A 319 21.37 -14.55 13.40
C ASP A 319 22.43 -14.40 12.31
N LYS A 320 23.61 -14.96 12.56
CA LYS A 320 24.73 -14.92 11.60
C LYS A 320 24.49 -15.76 10.33
N SER A 321 23.49 -16.62 10.33
CA SER A 321 23.07 -17.39 9.15
C SER A 321 22.04 -16.66 8.29
N ALA A 322 21.50 -15.53 8.77
CA ALA A 322 20.54 -14.73 8.04
C ALA A 322 21.16 -14.21 6.73
N ASN A 323 20.52 -14.55 5.62
CA ASN A 323 20.96 -14.08 4.31
C ASN A 323 20.36 -12.71 4.04
N ILE A 324 20.89 -11.69 4.72
CA ILE A 324 20.47 -10.29 4.68
C ILE A 324 21.63 -9.44 4.18
N ASP A 325 21.40 -8.62 3.17
CA ASP A 325 22.39 -7.69 2.61
C ASP A 325 21.95 -6.22 2.84
N LEU A 326 22.35 -5.67 3.98
CA LEU A 326 22.02 -4.29 4.37
C LEU A 326 22.79 -3.23 3.58
N THR A 327 23.65 -3.59 2.62
CA THR A 327 24.28 -2.65 1.69
C THR A 327 23.34 -2.20 0.57
N LYS A 328 22.23 -2.94 0.37
CA LYS A 328 21.20 -2.63 -0.61
C LYS A 328 20.13 -1.74 -0.01
N TRP A 329 19.59 -0.83 -0.83
CA TRP A 329 18.36 -0.16 -0.48
C TRP A 329 17.21 -1.15 -0.33
N PHE A 330 16.37 -0.90 0.66
CA PHE A 330 15.30 -1.84 0.97
C PHE A 330 14.23 -1.80 -0.13
N HIS A 331 13.62 -0.67 -0.40
CA HIS A 331 12.48 -0.57 -1.30
C HIS A 331 12.64 0.41 -2.47
N ASP A 332 12.87 1.71 -2.22
CA ASP A 332 12.72 2.77 -3.22
C ASP A 332 13.46 2.52 -4.56
N LEU A 333 12.86 3.01 -5.65
CA LEU A 333 13.38 2.87 -7.01
C LEU A 333 14.28 4.03 -7.44
N TYR A 334 14.03 5.23 -6.93
CA TYR A 334 14.71 6.45 -7.33
C TYR A 334 15.34 7.19 -6.16
N ARG A 335 16.44 7.87 -6.46
CA ARG A 335 17.10 8.80 -5.54
C ARG A 335 16.34 10.13 -5.50
N PRO A 336 16.56 11.02 -4.50
CA PRO A 336 15.95 12.35 -4.46
C PRO A 336 16.23 13.21 -5.70
N SER A 337 17.27 12.88 -6.47
CA SER A 337 17.61 13.51 -7.74
C SER A 337 16.88 12.92 -8.96
N TYR A 338 15.94 12.02 -8.74
CA TYR A 338 15.24 11.24 -9.76
C TYR A 338 16.14 10.33 -10.61
N ARG A 339 17.39 10.11 -10.19
CA ARG A 339 18.22 9.06 -10.78
C ARG A 339 17.81 7.71 -10.22
N PRO A 340 17.71 6.65 -11.05
CA PRO A 340 17.44 5.31 -10.55
C PRO A 340 18.41 4.89 -9.44
N TYR A 341 17.92 4.12 -8.47
CA TYR A 341 18.80 3.37 -7.57
C TYR A 341 19.67 2.41 -8.36
N ASP A 342 19.05 1.56 -9.17
CA ASP A 342 19.70 0.71 -10.17
C ASP A 342 19.05 0.93 -11.55
N PRO A 343 19.79 1.49 -12.54
CA PRO A 343 19.23 1.71 -13.87
C PRO A 343 18.71 0.43 -14.54
N LYS A 344 19.30 -0.73 -14.25
CA LYS A 344 18.85 -2.01 -14.83
C LYS A 344 17.47 -2.43 -14.33
N GLU A 345 17.15 -2.11 -13.05
CA GLU A 345 15.80 -2.37 -12.52
C GLU A 345 14.75 -1.52 -13.23
N THR A 346 15.00 -0.23 -13.39
CA THR A 346 14.06 0.68 -14.05
C THR A 346 13.93 0.40 -15.55
N GLU A 347 14.99 0.01 -16.23
CA GLU A 347 14.94 -0.46 -17.62
C GLU A 347 14.07 -1.73 -17.74
N LEU A 348 14.22 -2.68 -16.82
CA LEU A 348 13.41 -3.90 -16.80
C LEU A 348 11.92 -3.56 -16.57
N ILE A 349 11.62 -2.75 -15.56
CA ILE A 349 10.24 -2.30 -15.27
C ILE A 349 9.63 -1.67 -16.51
N LYS A 350 10.31 -0.68 -17.09
CA LYS A 350 9.81 0.01 -18.28
C LYS A 350 9.56 -0.95 -19.44
N ARG A 351 10.46 -1.88 -19.70
CA ARG A 351 10.30 -2.89 -20.75
C ARG A 351 9.03 -3.72 -20.58
N PHE A 352 8.73 -4.20 -19.36
CA PHE A 352 7.53 -4.98 -19.10
C PHE A 352 6.26 -4.13 -19.11
N CYS A 353 6.32 -2.87 -18.68
CA CYS A 353 5.23 -1.92 -18.84
C CYS A 353 4.88 -1.70 -20.32
N ASP A 354 5.89 -1.44 -21.16
CA ASP A 354 5.71 -1.25 -22.61
C ASP A 354 5.15 -2.51 -23.31
N LEU A 355 5.54 -3.72 -22.85
CA LEU A 355 4.99 -4.99 -23.35
C LEU A 355 3.51 -5.13 -22.96
N ALA A 356 3.18 -4.87 -21.70
CA ALA A 356 1.82 -4.97 -21.21
C ALA A 356 0.86 -4.02 -21.94
N ASP A 357 1.27 -2.78 -22.19
CA ASP A 357 0.46 -1.82 -22.96
C ASP A 357 0.24 -2.26 -24.40
N LYS A 358 1.27 -2.79 -25.06
CA LYS A 358 1.14 -3.36 -26.40
C LYS A 358 0.19 -4.55 -26.45
N ASP A 359 0.24 -5.42 -25.44
CA ASP A 359 -0.64 -6.58 -25.38
C ASP A 359 -2.08 -6.20 -25.07
N PHE A 360 -2.31 -5.22 -24.20
CA PHE A 360 -3.63 -4.67 -23.95
C PHE A 360 -4.24 -4.03 -25.20
N CYS A 361 -3.47 -3.23 -25.94
CA CYS A 361 -3.92 -2.63 -27.21
C CYS A 361 -4.26 -3.66 -28.29
N LYS A 362 -3.56 -4.82 -28.32
CA LYS A 362 -3.87 -5.90 -29.26
C LYS A 362 -5.16 -6.65 -28.92
N LYS A 363 -5.44 -6.84 -27.61
CA LYS A 363 -6.67 -7.54 -27.15
C LYS A 363 -7.93 -6.72 -27.40
N ASN A 364 -7.81 -5.39 -27.49
CA ASN A 364 -8.95 -4.46 -27.62
C ASN A 364 -9.12 -3.90 -29.03
N LYS A 365 -8.37 -4.43 -30.01
CA LYS A 365 -8.58 -4.23 -31.46
C LYS A 365 -9.36 -5.38 -32.06
#